data_36fe0c32849e9afd966c299379dd099a
#
_entry.id   36fe0c32849e9afd966c299379dd099a
#
_cell.length_a   1.000
_cell.length_b   1.000
_cell.length_c   1.000
_cell.angle_alpha   90.00
_cell.angle_beta   90.00
_cell.angle_gamma   90.00
#
_symmetry.space_group_name_H-M   'P 1'
#
loop_
_entity.id
_entity.type
_entity.pdbx_description
1 polymer ?
#
loop_
_entity_poly.entity_id
_entity_poly.type
_entity_poly.pdbx_seq_one_letter_code
_entity_poly.pdbx_strand_id
1 'polypeptide(L)'
;MENLTLLSNNTLKNICDLYGIELIFLFGSNVKDKAAAKSDLDIGVYLTNPLPPEKIWELQCSLMDIYKRSDVDLVILNDASPLLLFDLLLNNKVIYMKDEHLLYDFFSWARKRYWQYKSHFEKYAEQLKRVRLEAMGMIK
;
A
#
# COMPACT_ATOMS: atom_id res chain seq x y z
N MET A 1 15.95 6.72 -10.48
CA MET A 1 14.77 7.05 -9.67
C MET A 1 13.99 8.22 -10.22
N GLU A 2 14.65 9.28 -10.62
CA GLU A 2 13.98 10.40 -11.26
C GLU A 2 13.27 9.98 -12.54
N ASN A 3 13.83 9.02 -13.24
CA ASN A 3 13.25 8.51 -14.48
C ASN A 3 11.92 7.78 -14.27
N LEU A 4 11.69 7.23 -13.07
CA LEU A 4 10.43 6.57 -12.76
C LEU A 4 9.25 7.54 -12.72
N THR A 5 9.53 8.80 -12.38
CA THR A 5 8.50 9.84 -12.30
C THR A 5 8.31 10.57 -13.62
N LEU A 6 9.39 10.77 -14.39
CA LEU A 6 9.38 11.61 -15.59
C LEU A 6 8.92 10.89 -16.85
N LEU A 7 9.29 9.62 -16.99
CA LEU A 7 9.01 8.85 -18.20
C LEU A 7 7.56 8.49 -18.41
N SER A 8 6.74 8.66 -17.42
CA SER A 8 5.44 8.02 -17.44
C SER A 8 4.27 8.98 -17.24
N ASN A 9 4.49 10.29 -17.26
CA ASN A 9 3.40 11.19 -16.92
C ASN A 9 2.16 10.99 -17.81
N ASN A 10 2.31 10.94 -19.13
CA ASN A 10 1.17 10.75 -20.03
C ASN A 10 0.70 9.29 -20.03
N THR A 11 1.64 8.35 -20.09
CA THR A 11 1.32 6.92 -20.10
C THR A 11 0.68 6.53 -18.79
N LEU A 12 1.23 6.99 -17.68
CA LEU A 12 0.72 6.71 -16.34
C LEU A 12 -0.68 7.29 -16.17
N LYS A 13 -0.89 8.53 -16.62
CA LYS A 13 -2.21 9.16 -16.56
C LYS A 13 -3.24 8.38 -17.37
N ASN A 14 -2.87 7.91 -18.55
CA ASN A 14 -3.75 7.11 -19.38
C ASN A 14 -4.16 5.82 -18.68
N ILE A 15 -3.22 5.16 -18.02
CA ILE A 15 -3.49 3.95 -17.27
C ILE A 15 -4.41 4.26 -16.08
N CYS A 16 -4.15 5.34 -15.38
CA CYS A 16 -4.99 5.75 -14.26
C CYS A 16 -6.42 6.03 -14.71
N ASP A 17 -6.59 6.72 -15.83
CA ASP A 17 -7.92 6.99 -16.38
C ASP A 17 -8.63 5.71 -16.82
N LEU A 18 -7.88 4.78 -17.42
CA LEU A 18 -8.42 3.53 -17.92
C LEU A 18 -8.94 2.63 -16.80
N TYR A 19 -8.20 2.54 -15.70
CA TYR A 19 -8.53 1.63 -14.60
C TYR A 19 -9.21 2.31 -13.41
N GLY A 20 -9.45 3.60 -13.48
CA GLY A 20 -10.07 4.33 -12.38
C GLY A 20 -9.17 4.46 -11.17
N ILE A 21 -7.89 4.73 -11.38
CA ILE A 21 -6.92 4.89 -10.30
C ILE A 21 -6.93 6.34 -9.84
N GLU A 22 -7.08 6.55 -8.54
CA GLU A 22 -7.04 7.87 -7.93
C GLU A 22 -5.65 8.24 -7.42
N LEU A 23 -4.92 7.27 -6.87
CA LEU A 23 -3.61 7.48 -6.27
C LEU A 23 -2.70 6.29 -6.60
N ILE A 24 -1.41 6.59 -6.80
CA ILE A 24 -0.36 5.57 -6.91
C ILE A 24 0.79 5.97 -5.99
N PHE A 25 1.26 5.00 -5.21
CA PHE A 25 2.41 5.16 -4.32
C PHE A 25 3.47 4.13 -4.63
N LEU A 26 4.73 4.54 -4.49
CA LEU A 26 5.81 3.60 -4.26
C LEU A 26 6.04 3.51 -2.76
N PHE A 27 6.27 2.33 -2.24
CA PHE A 27 6.52 2.15 -0.82
C PHE A 27 7.45 0.98 -0.57
N GLY A 28 7.74 0.70 0.71
CA GLY A 28 8.64 -0.36 1.09
C GLY A 28 10.11 0.03 0.95
N SER A 29 10.97 -0.96 0.76
CA SER A 29 12.42 -0.77 0.75
C SER A 29 12.93 0.10 -0.39
N ASN A 30 12.23 0.15 -1.52
CA ASN A 30 12.61 0.94 -2.68
C ASN A 30 12.54 2.45 -2.44
N VAL A 31 11.83 2.87 -1.40
CA VAL A 31 11.72 4.29 -1.04
C VAL A 31 12.86 4.70 -0.11
N LYS A 32 13.27 3.78 0.77
CA LYS A 32 14.26 4.06 1.83
C LYS A 32 15.70 3.96 1.38
N ASP A 33 16.01 3.00 0.53
CA ASP A 33 17.40 2.58 0.30
C ASP A 33 17.66 2.33 -1.18
N LYS A 34 18.65 3.06 -1.71
CA LYS A 34 19.08 2.86 -3.10
C LYS A 34 19.70 1.50 -3.33
N ALA A 35 20.28 0.90 -2.28
CA ALA A 35 20.84 -0.44 -2.38
C ALA A 35 19.77 -1.51 -2.56
N ALA A 36 18.52 -1.17 -2.26
CA ALA A 36 17.39 -2.07 -2.43
C ALA A 36 16.92 -2.18 -3.89
N ALA A 37 17.75 -1.78 -4.85
CA ALA A 37 17.44 -1.92 -6.27
C ALA A 37 17.20 -3.38 -6.68
N LYS A 38 17.62 -4.33 -5.87
CA LYS A 38 17.39 -5.75 -6.08
C LYS A 38 16.10 -6.25 -5.47
N SER A 39 15.43 -5.43 -4.66
CA SER A 39 14.16 -5.78 -4.04
C SER A 39 13.01 -5.57 -5.02
N ASP A 40 11.90 -6.26 -4.78
CA ASP A 40 10.68 -6.06 -5.56
C ASP A 40 10.23 -4.61 -5.47
N LEU A 41 9.63 -4.13 -6.54
CA LEU A 41 9.07 -2.79 -6.58
C LEU A 41 7.64 -2.83 -6.06
N ASP A 42 7.42 -2.27 -4.89
CA ASP A 42 6.10 -2.25 -4.25
C ASP A 42 5.34 -1.02 -4.74
N ILE A 43 4.25 -1.27 -5.45
CA ILE A 43 3.37 -0.22 -5.98
C ILE A 43 1.99 -0.40 -5.38
N GLY A 44 1.50 0.64 -4.71
CA GLY A 44 0.14 0.67 -4.18
C GLY A 44 -0.74 1.55 -5.02
N VAL A 45 -1.93 1.07 -5.38
CA VAL A 45 -2.92 1.85 -6.12
C VAL A 45 -4.22 1.94 -5.33
N TYR A 46 -4.81 3.11 -5.33
CA TYR A 46 -6.13 3.33 -4.72
C TYR A 46 -7.13 3.57 -5.84
N LEU A 47 -8.17 2.74 -5.87
CA LEU A 47 -9.13 2.70 -6.97
C LEU A 47 -10.44 3.38 -6.59
N THR A 48 -11.09 4.02 -7.57
CA THR A 48 -12.44 4.56 -7.42
C THR A 48 -13.44 3.43 -7.22
N ASN A 49 -13.32 2.36 -8.01
CA ASN A 49 -14.23 1.21 -7.98
C ASN A 49 -13.42 -0.08 -8.02
N PRO A 50 -13.94 -1.16 -7.42
CA PRO A 50 -13.25 -2.45 -7.50
C PRO A 50 -13.04 -2.90 -8.94
N LEU A 51 -11.93 -3.60 -9.17
CA LEU A 51 -11.62 -4.19 -10.48
C LEU A 51 -11.70 -5.71 -10.39
N PRO A 52 -12.18 -6.38 -11.45
CA PRO A 52 -12.13 -7.84 -11.50
C PRO A 52 -10.68 -8.33 -11.61
N PRO A 53 -10.39 -9.60 -11.21
CA PRO A 53 -9.03 -10.11 -11.20
C PRO A 53 -8.28 -9.98 -12.52
N GLU A 54 -8.97 -10.19 -13.66
CA GLU A 54 -8.35 -10.08 -14.97
C GLU A 54 -7.91 -8.65 -15.28
N LYS A 55 -8.64 -7.65 -14.79
CA LYS A 55 -8.26 -6.24 -14.94
C LYS A 55 -7.09 -5.87 -14.06
N ILE A 56 -7.04 -6.43 -12.85
CA ILE A 56 -5.89 -6.25 -11.94
C ILE A 56 -4.64 -6.83 -12.59
N TRP A 57 -4.75 -8.01 -13.21
CA TRP A 57 -3.64 -8.62 -13.91
C TRP A 57 -3.15 -7.76 -15.08
N GLU A 58 -4.08 -7.23 -15.88
CA GLU A 58 -3.74 -6.31 -16.97
C GLU A 58 -3.00 -5.08 -16.45
N LEU A 59 -3.49 -4.51 -15.34
CA LEU A 59 -2.86 -3.36 -14.70
C LEU A 59 -1.43 -3.69 -14.26
N GLN A 60 -1.24 -4.84 -13.63
CA GLN A 60 0.09 -5.28 -13.20
C GLN A 60 1.03 -5.40 -14.38
N CYS A 61 0.59 -6.00 -15.47
CA CYS A 61 1.39 -6.13 -16.69
C CYS A 61 1.74 -4.75 -17.27
N SER A 62 0.78 -3.83 -17.27
CA SER A 62 1.01 -2.46 -17.74
C SER A 62 2.07 -1.75 -16.90
N LEU A 63 2.03 -1.93 -15.59
CA LEU A 63 3.02 -1.31 -14.70
C LEU A 63 4.40 -1.93 -14.88
N MET A 64 4.47 -3.24 -15.09
CA MET A 64 5.73 -3.91 -15.41
C MET A 64 6.35 -3.36 -16.69
N ASP A 65 5.52 -3.08 -17.69
CA ASP A 65 5.98 -2.49 -18.94
C ASP A 65 6.50 -1.06 -18.73
N ILE A 66 5.79 -0.26 -17.96
CA ILE A 66 6.18 1.14 -17.69
C ILE A 66 7.53 1.18 -16.98
N TYR A 67 7.69 0.38 -15.93
CA TYR A 67 8.90 0.39 -15.11
C TYR A 67 9.97 -0.55 -15.64
N LYS A 68 9.68 -1.29 -16.71
CA LYS A 68 10.62 -2.23 -17.35
C LYS A 68 11.20 -3.21 -16.33
N ARG A 69 10.34 -3.74 -15.47
CA ARG A 69 10.70 -4.69 -14.43
C ARG A 69 9.66 -5.79 -14.38
N SER A 70 10.11 -7.01 -14.10
CA SER A 70 9.23 -8.15 -13.89
C SER A 70 8.89 -8.37 -12.41
N ASP A 71 9.56 -7.67 -11.51
CA ASP A 71 9.42 -7.83 -10.06
C ASP A 71 8.55 -6.73 -9.45
N VAL A 72 7.46 -6.38 -10.10
CA VAL A 72 6.49 -5.40 -9.60
C VAL A 72 5.48 -6.12 -8.72
N ASP A 73 5.37 -5.67 -7.47
CA ASP A 73 4.37 -6.17 -6.52
C ASP A 73 3.26 -5.12 -6.42
N LEU A 74 2.12 -5.44 -7.01
CA LEU A 74 0.97 -4.54 -7.04
C LEU A 74 0.06 -4.79 -5.86
N VAL A 75 -0.22 -3.75 -5.09
CA VAL A 75 -1.12 -3.81 -3.95
C VAL A 75 -2.32 -2.91 -4.20
N ILE A 76 -3.52 -3.46 -4.05
CA ILE A 76 -4.75 -2.67 -4.11
C ILE A 76 -4.99 -2.13 -2.71
N LEU A 77 -4.79 -0.83 -2.55
CA LEU A 77 -4.83 -0.19 -1.24
C LEU A 77 -6.21 -0.17 -0.59
N ASN A 78 -7.25 -0.27 -1.41
CA ASN A 78 -8.63 -0.33 -0.91
C ASN A 78 -8.84 -1.47 0.08
N ASP A 79 -8.16 -2.60 -0.16
CA ASP A 79 -8.28 -3.81 0.64
C ASP A 79 -7.02 -4.13 1.45
N ALA A 80 -6.10 -3.19 1.55
CA ALA A 80 -4.83 -3.42 2.22
C ALA A 80 -5.03 -3.60 3.73
N SER A 81 -4.16 -4.44 4.31
CA SER A 81 -4.16 -4.65 5.77
C SER A 81 -3.74 -3.37 6.50
N PRO A 82 -4.20 -3.19 7.75
CA PRO A 82 -3.77 -2.04 8.53
C PRO A 82 -2.26 -1.93 8.73
N LEU A 83 -1.55 -3.07 8.81
CA LEU A 83 -0.09 -3.07 8.95
C LEU A 83 0.59 -2.58 7.69
N LEU A 84 0.07 -2.98 6.52
CA LEU A 84 0.61 -2.51 5.24
C LEU A 84 0.37 -1.02 5.08
N LEU A 85 -0.82 -0.55 5.46
CA LEU A 85 -1.15 0.88 5.43
C LEU A 85 -0.22 1.69 6.33
N PHE A 86 0.13 1.15 7.50
CA PHE A 86 1.07 1.80 8.40
C PHE A 86 2.46 1.91 7.79
N ASP A 87 2.94 0.85 7.17
CA ASP A 87 4.23 0.87 6.48
C ASP A 87 4.23 1.93 5.37
N LEU A 88 3.15 2.00 4.59
CA LEU A 88 2.99 2.99 3.55
C LEU A 88 2.98 4.41 4.12
N LEU A 89 2.30 4.63 5.24
CA LEU A 89 2.26 5.95 5.89
C LEU A 89 3.65 6.42 6.30
N LEU A 90 4.50 5.50 6.77
CA LEU A 90 5.86 5.84 7.20
C LEU A 90 6.81 6.05 6.03
N ASN A 91 6.64 5.29 4.95
CA ASN A 91 7.58 5.25 3.84
C ASN A 91 6.83 5.19 2.51
N ASN A 92 6.60 6.35 1.93
CA ASN A 92 5.91 6.39 0.65
C ASN A 92 6.47 7.48 -0.24
N LYS A 93 6.28 7.28 -1.55
CA LYS A 93 6.51 8.30 -2.56
C LYS A 93 5.26 8.34 -3.44
N VAL A 94 4.62 9.48 -3.50
CA VAL A 94 3.43 9.67 -4.34
C VAL A 94 3.88 9.77 -5.79
N ILE A 95 3.43 8.83 -6.62
CA ILE A 95 3.74 8.81 -8.04
C ILE A 95 2.65 9.51 -8.84
N TYR A 96 1.41 9.32 -8.43
CA TYR A 96 0.26 9.92 -9.11
C TYR A 96 -0.82 10.25 -8.10
N MET A 97 -1.42 11.41 -8.25
CA MET A 97 -2.66 11.77 -7.55
C MET A 97 -3.59 12.48 -8.53
N LYS A 98 -4.81 12.00 -8.58
CA LYS A 98 -5.83 12.61 -9.39
C LYS A 98 -6.20 14.01 -8.85
N ASP A 99 -6.24 14.10 -7.51
CA ASP A 99 -6.59 15.31 -6.79
C ASP A 99 -5.87 15.28 -5.44
N GLU A 100 -5.33 16.42 -5.02
CA GLU A 100 -4.66 16.56 -3.74
C GLU A 100 -5.60 16.25 -2.56
N HIS A 101 -6.86 16.61 -2.69
CA HIS A 101 -7.88 16.32 -1.68
C HIS A 101 -8.02 14.82 -1.44
N LEU A 102 -7.98 14.02 -2.50
CA LEU A 102 -8.04 12.56 -2.39
C LEU A 102 -6.85 12.01 -1.63
N LEU A 103 -5.68 12.60 -1.80
CA LEU A 103 -4.47 12.18 -1.09
C LEU A 103 -4.63 12.37 0.43
N TYR A 104 -5.09 13.52 0.85
CA TYR A 104 -5.30 13.80 2.27
C TYR A 104 -6.38 12.91 2.88
N ASP A 105 -7.46 12.69 2.14
CA ASP A 105 -8.53 11.79 2.57
C ASP A 105 -8.01 10.37 2.75
N PHE A 106 -7.18 9.91 1.81
CA PHE A 106 -6.58 8.59 1.88
C PHE A 106 -5.70 8.44 3.13
N PHE A 107 -4.83 9.43 3.40
CA PHE A 107 -3.96 9.38 4.57
C PHE A 107 -4.76 9.36 5.87
N SER A 108 -5.83 10.14 5.94
CA SER A 108 -6.72 10.16 7.12
C SER A 108 -7.38 8.80 7.32
N TRP A 109 -7.89 8.22 6.25
CA TRP A 109 -8.51 6.90 6.28
C TRP A 109 -7.52 5.82 6.72
N ALA A 110 -6.31 5.85 6.16
CA ALA A 110 -5.27 4.85 6.47
C ALA A 110 -4.85 4.92 7.94
N ARG A 111 -4.66 6.14 8.46
CA ARG A 111 -4.32 6.33 9.88
C ARG A 111 -5.42 5.81 10.79
N LYS A 112 -6.67 6.10 10.45
CA LYS A 112 -7.81 5.66 11.23
C LYS A 112 -7.91 4.14 11.28
N ARG A 113 -7.71 3.49 10.14
CA ARG A 113 -7.72 2.02 10.08
C ARG A 113 -6.60 1.42 10.93
N TYR A 114 -5.41 2.00 10.88
CA TYR A 114 -4.30 1.52 11.69
C TYR A 114 -4.57 1.69 13.18
N TRP A 115 -5.09 2.83 13.60
CA TRP A 115 -5.41 3.08 15.00
C TRP A 115 -6.48 2.13 15.54
N GLN A 116 -7.51 1.85 14.74
CA GLN A 116 -8.54 0.88 15.09
C GLN A 116 -7.94 -0.51 15.27
N TYR A 117 -7.09 -0.92 14.32
CA TYR A 117 -6.40 -2.20 14.40
C TYR A 117 -5.52 -2.30 15.65
N LYS A 118 -4.71 -1.26 15.89
CA LYS A 118 -3.80 -1.23 17.04
C LYS A 118 -4.55 -1.36 18.35
N SER A 119 -5.66 -0.65 18.50
CA SER A 119 -6.49 -0.70 19.67
C SER A 119 -7.02 -2.11 19.93
N HIS A 120 -7.56 -2.76 18.89
CA HIS A 120 -8.06 -4.13 19.00
C HIS A 120 -6.95 -5.12 19.30
N PHE A 121 -5.82 -4.97 18.62
CA PHE A 121 -4.70 -5.86 18.80
C PHE A 121 -4.16 -5.79 20.24
N GLU A 122 -4.03 -4.60 20.80
CA GLU A 122 -3.55 -4.42 22.17
C GLU A 122 -4.48 -5.09 23.17
N LYS A 123 -5.78 -4.93 23.02
CA LYS A 123 -6.78 -5.60 23.86
C LYS A 123 -6.67 -7.12 23.77
N TYR A 124 -6.57 -7.62 22.54
CA TYR A 124 -6.48 -9.05 22.29
C TYR A 124 -5.19 -9.64 22.88
N ALA A 125 -4.06 -8.95 22.69
CA ALA A 125 -2.78 -9.38 23.23
C ALA A 125 -2.81 -9.43 24.77
N GLU A 126 -3.45 -8.47 25.39
CA GLU A 126 -3.61 -8.41 26.83
C GLU A 126 -4.45 -9.57 27.34
N GLN A 127 -5.56 -9.87 26.68
CA GLN A 127 -6.41 -11.00 27.01
C GLN A 127 -5.66 -12.33 26.88
N LEU A 128 -4.90 -12.51 25.79
CA LEU A 128 -4.10 -13.71 25.58
C LEU A 128 -3.03 -13.89 26.67
N LYS A 129 -2.39 -12.81 27.04
CA LYS A 129 -1.39 -12.84 28.12
C LYS A 129 -2.03 -13.28 29.42
N ARG A 130 -3.21 -12.77 29.75
CA ARG A 130 -3.93 -13.13 30.93
C ARG A 130 -4.30 -14.61 30.93
N VAL A 131 -4.87 -15.11 29.85
CA VAL A 131 -5.23 -16.51 29.72
C VAL A 131 -4.00 -17.39 29.88
N ARG A 132 -2.88 -17.02 29.30
CA ARG A 132 -1.63 -17.77 29.42
C ARG A 132 -1.14 -17.80 30.86
N LEU A 133 -1.17 -16.70 31.56
CA LEU A 133 -0.75 -16.61 32.94
C LEU A 133 -1.66 -17.44 33.86
N GLU A 134 -2.97 -17.41 33.60
CA GLU A 134 -3.91 -18.26 34.35
C GLU A 134 -3.62 -19.75 34.12
N ALA A 135 -3.37 -20.14 32.88
CA ALA A 135 -3.06 -21.53 32.55
C ALA A 135 -1.76 -21.99 33.19
N MET A 136 -0.82 -21.07 33.39
CA MET A 136 0.46 -21.38 34.07
C MET A 136 0.37 -21.30 35.58
N GLY A 137 -0.79 -20.96 36.14
CA GLY A 137 -0.99 -20.84 37.58
C GLY A 137 -0.35 -19.60 38.21
N MET A 138 0.03 -18.64 37.40
CA MET A 138 0.69 -17.41 37.87
C MET A 138 -0.29 -16.34 38.34
N ILE A 139 -1.54 -16.39 37.83
CA ILE A 139 -2.64 -15.56 38.30
C ILE A 139 -3.91 -16.39 38.32
N LYS A 140 -4.91 -15.92 39.07
CA LYS A 140 -6.20 -16.63 39.17
C LYS A 140 -7.21 -16.07 38.20
#